data_43e8221c9e30d7e8a93c728711dcb1ea
#
_entry.id   43e8221c9e30d7e8a93c728711dcb1ea
#
_cell.length_a   1.000
_cell.length_b   1.000
_cell.length_c   1.000
_cell.angle_alpha   90.00
_cell.angle_beta   90.00
_cell.angle_gamma   90.00
#
_symmetry.space_group_name_H-M   'P 1'
#
loop_
_entity.id
_entity.type
_entity.pdbx_description
1 polymer ?
#
loop_
_entity_poly.entity_id
_entity_poly.type
_entity_poly.pdbx_seq_one_letter_code
_entity_poly.pdbx_strand_id
1 'polypeptide(L)'
;MSNPDTPHYVSGEPFDPQSVERLNAAQEQLYLASQWRLMWWKLKRHKLALICGAVLAIFYIVAAFAEWWAPYDLHTRNARFIHAPPQAIHLFHEGKFVGPFVYGYHYKLNMSTLKREFNVNKESIQPLRFFCQGDPYQFWGLIDSRFHLFCPSTNSMKYQSNDETFSLATKGGTLFLLGTDRLGRDLLSRIIYGSRISLTIGLVGIAFSFVLGIVIGGLAGYYGGWIDALVQRVIEVLRSFPEIPLWMA
;
A
#
# COMPACT_ATOMS: atom_id res chain seq x y z
N MET A 1 -36.04 3.60 17.89
CA MET A 1 -36.83 4.50 18.74
C MET A 1 -37.69 5.34 17.83
N SER A 2 -38.93 4.95 17.66
CA SER A 2 -39.96 5.70 16.94
C SER A 2 -40.39 6.87 17.80
N ASN A 3 -40.31 8.07 17.26
CA ASN A 3 -40.79 9.28 17.91
C ASN A 3 -42.32 9.21 18.00
N PRO A 4 -42.94 9.17 19.18
CA PRO A 4 -44.39 9.01 19.34
C PRO A 4 -45.20 10.24 18.95
N ASP A 5 -44.58 11.36 18.60
CA ASP A 5 -45.24 12.66 18.40
C ASP A 5 -45.39 13.07 16.92
N THR A 6 -45.20 12.18 15.98
CA THR A 6 -45.57 12.48 14.59
C THR A 6 -47.08 12.22 14.42
N PRO A 7 -47.93 13.24 14.33
CA PRO A 7 -49.34 13.02 14.09
C PRO A 7 -49.48 12.31 12.72
N HIS A 8 -50.14 11.14 12.73
CA HIS A 8 -50.58 10.52 11.49
C HIS A 8 -51.59 11.47 10.82
N TYR A 9 -51.09 12.24 9.85
CA TYR A 9 -51.94 13.10 9.07
C TYR A 9 -52.72 12.23 8.10
N VAL A 10 -53.97 11.94 8.46
CA VAL A 10 -54.93 11.37 7.51
C VAL A 10 -55.67 12.58 6.91
N SER A 11 -55.36 12.88 5.65
CA SER A 11 -56.12 13.86 4.89
C SER A 11 -57.56 13.39 4.79
N GLY A 12 -58.53 14.15 5.29
CA GLY A 12 -59.95 13.91 5.10
C GLY A 12 -60.48 14.42 3.74
N GLU A 13 -59.62 14.96 2.89
CA GLU A 13 -60.00 15.45 1.58
C GLU A 13 -60.20 14.26 0.62
N PRO A 14 -61.20 14.32 -0.27
CA PRO A 14 -61.44 13.28 -1.27
C PRO A 14 -60.19 13.15 -2.17
N PHE A 15 -59.80 11.94 -2.47
CA PHE A 15 -58.66 11.63 -3.34
C PHE A 15 -58.83 12.34 -4.69
N ASP A 16 -57.99 13.32 -4.97
CA ASP A 16 -57.92 14.00 -6.26
C ASP A 16 -56.81 13.31 -7.10
N PRO A 17 -57.17 12.51 -8.14
CA PRO A 17 -56.20 11.87 -9.00
C PRO A 17 -55.39 12.85 -9.86
N GLN A 18 -55.80 14.14 -9.91
CA GLN A 18 -55.07 15.18 -10.67
C GLN A 18 -54.13 16.02 -9.75
N SER A 19 -54.16 15.82 -8.46
CA SER A 19 -53.17 16.39 -7.56
C SER A 19 -51.81 15.72 -7.74
N VAL A 20 -51.18 15.96 -8.86
CA VAL A 20 -49.81 15.55 -9.12
C VAL A 20 -48.94 16.41 -8.20
N GLU A 21 -48.45 15.81 -7.14
CA GLU A 21 -47.42 16.42 -6.28
C GLU A 21 -46.26 16.82 -7.21
N ARG A 22 -46.13 18.09 -7.51
CA ARG A 22 -45.05 18.58 -8.38
C ARG A 22 -43.75 18.34 -7.66
N LEU A 23 -43.11 17.25 -8.04
CA LEU A 23 -41.77 16.92 -7.54
C LEU A 23 -40.85 18.12 -7.77
N ASN A 24 -40.16 18.53 -6.73
CA ASN A 24 -39.16 19.58 -6.86
C ASN A 24 -38.08 19.09 -7.83
N ALA A 25 -37.53 19.95 -8.70
CA ALA A 25 -36.53 19.59 -9.70
C ALA A 25 -35.37 18.74 -9.14
N ALA A 26 -35.02 18.92 -7.86
CA ALA A 26 -34.05 18.10 -7.14
C ALA A 26 -34.55 16.67 -6.85
N GLN A 27 -35.84 16.52 -6.57
CA GLN A 27 -36.47 15.20 -6.34
C GLN A 27 -36.61 14.44 -7.65
N GLU A 28 -37.00 15.12 -8.72
CA GLU A 28 -37.10 14.56 -10.05
C GLU A 28 -35.76 14.04 -10.56
N GLN A 29 -34.67 14.79 -10.36
CA GLN A 29 -33.30 14.34 -10.65
C GLN A 29 -32.90 13.11 -9.84
N LEU A 30 -33.40 12.97 -8.62
CA LEU A 30 -33.11 11.83 -7.74
C LEU A 30 -33.85 10.58 -8.21
N TYR A 31 -35.11 10.71 -8.64
CA TYR A 31 -35.93 9.59 -9.16
C TYR A 31 -35.45 9.10 -10.55
N LEU A 32 -34.98 10.01 -11.38
CA LEU A 32 -34.45 9.71 -12.71
C LEU A 32 -32.97 9.30 -12.72
N ALA A 33 -32.27 9.41 -11.57
CA ALA A 33 -30.86 9.10 -11.51
C ALA A 33 -30.59 7.59 -11.56
N SER A 34 -29.61 7.18 -12.35
CA SER A 34 -29.13 5.80 -12.34
C SER A 34 -28.60 5.39 -10.98
N GLN A 35 -28.65 4.10 -10.63
CA GLN A 35 -28.13 3.53 -9.39
C GLN A 35 -26.69 3.97 -9.09
N TRP A 36 -25.81 3.97 -10.10
CA TRP A 36 -24.41 4.39 -9.99
C TRP A 36 -24.28 5.87 -9.60
N ARG A 37 -25.14 6.74 -10.15
CA ARG A 37 -25.15 8.18 -9.83
C ARG A 37 -25.59 8.43 -8.39
N LEU A 38 -26.58 7.69 -7.91
CA LEU A 38 -27.05 7.76 -6.52
C LEU A 38 -25.95 7.29 -5.54
N MET A 39 -25.29 6.18 -5.86
CA MET A 39 -24.16 5.67 -5.05
C MET A 39 -23.02 6.68 -4.98
N TRP A 40 -22.68 7.30 -6.12
CA TRP A 40 -21.63 8.32 -6.19
C TRP A 40 -21.97 9.56 -5.39
N TRP A 41 -23.22 10.02 -5.42
CA TRP A 41 -23.64 11.16 -4.60
C TRP A 41 -23.61 10.84 -3.10
N LYS A 42 -24.02 9.65 -2.70
CA LYS A 42 -23.93 9.19 -1.31
C LYS A 42 -22.47 9.11 -0.85
N LEU A 43 -21.58 8.57 -1.68
CA LEU A 43 -20.15 8.49 -1.39
C LEU A 43 -19.54 9.88 -1.18
N LYS A 44 -19.85 10.84 -2.05
CA LYS A 44 -19.34 12.23 -1.92
C LYS A 44 -19.78 12.94 -0.63
N ARG A 45 -20.91 12.57 -0.07
CA ARG A 45 -21.39 13.13 1.20
C ARG A 45 -20.60 12.63 2.41
N HIS A 46 -20.00 11.45 2.32
CA HIS A 46 -19.18 10.86 3.37
C HIS A 46 -17.72 11.27 3.22
N LYS A 47 -17.32 12.42 3.76
CA LYS A 47 -15.95 12.93 3.67
C LYS A 47 -14.90 11.92 4.15
N LEU A 48 -15.19 11.22 5.27
CA LEU A 48 -14.29 10.20 5.81
C LEU A 48 -14.10 9.03 4.83
N ALA A 49 -15.19 8.52 4.23
CA ALA A 49 -15.11 7.43 3.25
C ALA A 49 -14.31 7.84 2.00
N LEU A 50 -14.43 9.11 1.59
CA LEU A 50 -13.70 9.65 0.45
C LEU A 50 -12.20 9.75 0.75
N ILE A 51 -11.83 10.23 1.96
CA ILE A 51 -10.43 10.29 2.40
C ILE A 51 -9.84 8.88 2.50
N CYS A 52 -10.52 7.95 3.18
CA CYS A 52 -10.04 6.57 3.30
C CYS A 52 -9.94 5.88 1.92
N GLY A 53 -10.89 6.12 1.03
CA GLY A 53 -10.87 5.63 -0.34
C GLY A 53 -9.69 6.18 -1.13
N ALA A 54 -9.39 7.47 -0.99
CA ALA A 54 -8.24 8.09 -1.64
C ALA A 54 -6.91 7.51 -1.11
N VAL A 55 -6.78 7.35 0.21
CA VAL A 55 -5.60 6.73 0.82
C VAL A 55 -5.42 5.30 0.32
N LEU A 56 -6.49 4.52 0.30
CA LEU A 56 -6.46 3.15 -0.22
C LEU A 56 -6.07 3.11 -1.69
N ALA A 57 -6.62 3.99 -2.52
CA ALA A 57 -6.27 4.11 -3.93
C ALA A 57 -4.77 4.42 -4.11
N ILE A 58 -4.20 5.32 -3.30
CA ILE A 58 -2.77 5.61 -3.30
C ILE A 58 -1.95 4.35 -2.99
N PHE A 59 -2.33 3.58 -1.96
CA PHE A 59 -1.65 2.32 -1.65
C PHE A 59 -1.69 1.32 -2.81
N TYR A 60 -2.84 1.17 -3.47
CA TYR A 60 -2.95 0.30 -4.64
C TYR A 60 -2.11 0.81 -5.83
N ILE A 61 -2.04 2.12 -6.06
CA ILE A 61 -1.18 2.70 -7.10
C ILE A 61 0.30 2.44 -6.78
N VAL A 62 0.73 2.69 -5.54
CA VAL A 62 2.11 2.40 -5.12
C VAL A 62 2.43 0.91 -5.27
N ALA A 63 1.52 0.02 -4.86
CA ALA A 63 1.70 -1.41 -5.01
C ALA A 63 1.73 -1.87 -6.47
N ALA A 64 0.89 -1.28 -7.33
CA ALA A 64 0.85 -1.59 -8.76
C ALA A 64 2.17 -1.23 -9.47
N PHE A 65 2.77 -0.11 -9.07
CA PHE A 65 4.03 0.39 -9.62
C PHE A 65 5.21 0.19 -8.65
N ALA A 66 5.21 -0.91 -7.89
CA ALA A 66 6.20 -1.17 -6.85
C ALA A 66 7.64 -1.10 -7.37
N GLU A 67 7.91 -1.65 -8.56
CA GLU A 67 9.23 -1.66 -9.18
C GLU A 67 9.73 -0.24 -9.52
N TRP A 68 8.81 0.66 -9.82
CA TRP A 68 9.16 2.05 -10.14
C TRP A 68 9.50 2.89 -8.89
N TRP A 69 8.79 2.59 -7.77
CA TRP A 69 8.98 3.27 -6.50
C TRP A 69 10.15 2.71 -5.69
N ALA A 70 10.47 1.42 -5.85
CA ALA A 70 11.53 0.77 -5.11
C ALA A 70 12.91 1.17 -5.65
N PRO A 71 13.83 1.67 -4.80
CA PRO A 71 15.18 2.00 -5.23
C PRO A 71 16.02 0.79 -5.62
N TYR A 72 15.69 -0.39 -5.09
CA TYR A 72 16.40 -1.65 -5.32
C TYR A 72 15.42 -2.80 -5.63
N ASP A 73 15.91 -3.79 -6.35
CA ASP A 73 15.19 -5.05 -6.50
C ASP A 73 15.05 -5.79 -5.16
N LEU A 74 13.97 -6.57 -5.01
CA LEU A 74 13.64 -7.31 -3.79
C LEU A 74 14.77 -8.26 -3.33
N HIS A 75 15.52 -8.80 -4.27
CA HIS A 75 16.58 -9.81 -4.04
C HIS A 75 17.96 -9.20 -3.88
N THR A 76 18.14 -7.91 -4.18
CA THR A 76 19.43 -7.22 -4.06
C THR A 76 19.92 -7.23 -2.61
N ARG A 77 21.08 -7.84 -2.38
CA ARG A 77 21.72 -7.99 -1.06
C ARG A 77 22.99 -7.20 -1.00
N ASN A 78 23.15 -6.42 0.04
CA ASN A 78 24.35 -5.64 0.29
C ASN A 78 25.04 -6.15 1.56
N ALA A 79 25.90 -7.15 1.42
CA ALA A 79 26.55 -7.83 2.55
C ALA A 79 27.37 -6.88 3.46
N ARG A 80 27.74 -5.70 2.96
CA ARG A 80 28.46 -4.68 3.74
C ARG A 80 27.56 -3.91 4.70
N PHE A 81 26.29 -3.72 4.34
CA PHE A 81 25.31 -2.89 5.06
C PHE A 81 24.26 -3.73 5.77
N ILE A 82 24.68 -4.76 6.50
CA ILE A 82 23.79 -5.58 7.33
C ILE A 82 23.42 -4.76 8.58
N HIS A 83 22.13 -4.59 8.83
CA HIS A 83 21.60 -3.76 9.92
C HIS A 83 22.07 -2.30 9.86
N ALA A 84 22.23 -1.75 8.66
CA ALA A 84 22.53 -0.32 8.52
C ALA A 84 21.33 0.52 9.01
N PRO A 85 21.58 1.60 9.75
CA PRO A 85 20.52 2.48 10.22
C PRO A 85 19.86 3.25 9.07
N PRO A 86 18.68 3.86 9.31
CA PRO A 86 18.00 4.70 8.34
C PRO A 86 18.82 5.94 7.96
N GLN A 87 18.89 6.27 6.66
CA GLN A 87 19.52 7.49 6.17
C GLN A 87 18.52 8.63 6.13
N ALA A 88 18.87 9.77 6.73
CA ALA A 88 18.10 10.99 6.64
C ALA A 88 18.41 11.72 5.32
N ILE A 89 17.37 12.26 4.69
CA ILE A 89 17.52 13.14 3.51
C ILE A 89 17.88 14.53 4.00
N HIS A 90 18.95 15.09 3.46
CA HIS A 90 19.40 16.45 3.71
C HIS A 90 19.27 17.30 2.46
N LEU A 91 19.02 18.59 2.63
CA LEU A 91 18.94 19.58 1.54
C LEU A 91 20.10 20.56 1.56
N PHE A 92 20.71 20.75 2.75
CA PHE A 92 21.79 21.70 2.99
C PHE A 92 23.03 20.98 3.48
N HIS A 93 24.17 21.31 2.90
CA HIS A 93 25.50 20.89 3.34
C HIS A 93 26.32 22.14 3.63
N GLU A 94 26.85 22.25 4.86
CA GLU A 94 27.67 23.40 5.33
C GLU A 94 27.04 24.78 5.02
N GLY A 95 25.71 24.89 5.16
CA GLY A 95 24.97 26.13 4.91
C GLY A 95 24.67 26.43 3.43
N LYS A 96 25.12 25.58 2.49
CA LYS A 96 24.83 25.71 1.07
C LYS A 96 23.72 24.75 0.65
N PHE A 97 22.80 25.21 -0.18
CA PHE A 97 21.76 24.36 -0.76
C PHE A 97 22.37 23.50 -1.87
N VAL A 98 22.41 22.17 -1.67
CA VAL A 98 22.98 21.21 -2.62
C VAL A 98 21.88 20.42 -3.34
N GLY A 99 20.64 20.47 -2.84
CA GLY A 99 19.53 19.62 -3.28
C GLY A 99 19.37 18.40 -2.38
N PRO A 100 18.44 17.49 -2.70
CA PRO A 100 18.21 16.32 -1.88
C PRO A 100 19.38 15.33 -1.97
N PHE A 101 19.97 14.98 -0.83
CA PHE A 101 21.09 14.04 -0.74
C PHE A 101 21.06 13.27 0.57
N VAL A 102 21.78 12.16 0.62
CA VAL A 102 22.05 11.39 1.83
C VAL A 102 23.54 11.29 2.08
N TYR A 103 23.95 11.18 3.34
CA TYR A 103 25.32 10.90 3.70
C TYR A 103 25.62 9.42 3.59
N GLY A 104 26.79 9.07 3.13
CA GLY A 104 27.28 7.69 3.14
C GLY A 104 27.55 7.17 4.53
N TYR A 105 27.66 5.85 4.67
CA TYR A 105 28.06 5.20 5.93
C TYR A 105 29.47 4.60 5.82
N HIS A 106 30.25 4.77 6.90
CA HIS A 106 31.37 3.92 7.24
C HIS A 106 30.96 2.95 8.32
N TYR A 107 31.41 1.72 8.22
CA TYR A 107 31.21 0.77 9.31
C TYR A 107 32.54 0.29 9.89
N LYS A 108 32.56 0.11 11.19
CA LYS A 108 33.64 -0.57 11.92
C LYS A 108 33.09 -1.83 12.55
N LEU A 109 33.85 -2.92 12.48
CA LEU A 109 33.48 -4.15 13.18
C LEU A 109 33.94 -4.03 14.63
N ASN A 110 33.02 -4.03 15.57
CA ASN A 110 33.33 -4.11 16.97
C ASN A 110 33.72 -5.55 17.31
N MET A 111 35.01 -5.79 17.59
CA MET A 111 35.56 -7.13 17.81
C MET A 111 35.06 -7.78 19.11
N SER A 112 34.60 -7.00 20.09
CA SER A 112 34.05 -7.53 21.33
C SER A 112 32.63 -8.05 21.21
N THR A 113 31.82 -7.40 20.38
CA THR A 113 30.39 -7.74 20.17
C THR A 113 30.12 -8.40 18.83
N LEU A 114 31.11 -8.45 17.93
CA LEU A 114 31.00 -8.86 16.51
C LEU A 114 29.89 -8.12 15.75
N LYS A 115 29.46 -6.96 16.25
CA LYS A 115 28.48 -6.10 15.61
C LYS A 115 29.15 -5.04 14.75
N ARG A 116 28.48 -4.65 13.68
CA ARG A 116 28.89 -3.54 12.82
C ARG A 116 28.34 -2.25 13.42
N GLU A 117 29.21 -1.30 13.67
CA GLU A 117 28.88 0.05 14.09
C GLU A 117 28.96 0.96 12.88
N PHE A 118 27.86 1.62 12.56
CA PHE A 118 27.76 2.51 11.41
C PHE A 118 27.92 3.96 11.86
N ASN A 119 28.87 4.66 11.24
CA ASN A 119 29.09 6.08 11.44
C ASN A 119 28.76 6.83 10.16
N VAL A 120 28.09 7.97 10.30
CA VAL A 120 27.76 8.84 9.16
C VAL A 120 29.03 9.49 8.64
N ASN A 121 29.32 9.29 7.37
CA ASN A 121 30.40 9.98 6.69
C ASN A 121 29.89 11.25 6.02
N LYS A 122 30.15 12.41 6.65
CA LYS A 122 29.74 13.72 6.12
C LYS A 122 30.50 14.15 4.85
N GLU A 123 31.63 13.54 4.58
CA GLU A 123 32.43 13.81 3.38
C GLU A 123 31.87 13.09 2.14
N SER A 124 31.14 11.99 2.35
CA SER A 124 30.52 11.21 1.28
C SER A 124 29.08 11.67 1.04
N ILE A 125 28.91 12.67 0.19
CA ILE A 125 27.61 13.17 -0.23
C ILE A 125 27.12 12.35 -1.41
N GLN A 126 25.93 11.78 -1.27
CA GLN A 126 25.27 10.97 -2.30
C GLN A 126 23.97 11.68 -2.74
N PRO A 127 24.00 12.45 -3.85
CA PRO A 127 22.82 13.14 -4.32
C PRO A 127 21.76 12.16 -4.80
N LEU A 128 20.50 12.41 -4.43
CA LEU A 128 19.35 11.70 -4.92
C LEU A 128 19.03 12.20 -6.35
N ARG A 129 18.96 11.27 -7.27
CA ARG A 129 18.51 11.57 -8.63
C ARG A 129 17.09 11.06 -8.80
N PHE A 130 16.25 11.91 -9.33
CA PHE A 130 14.90 11.54 -9.75
C PHE A 130 14.90 11.16 -11.22
N PHE A 131 14.00 10.24 -11.59
CA PHE A 131 13.81 9.78 -12.98
C PHE A 131 15.11 9.26 -13.61
N CYS A 132 15.70 8.26 -12.99
CA CYS A 132 17.01 7.75 -13.32
C CYS A 132 16.97 6.29 -13.80
N GLN A 133 18.04 5.86 -14.46
CA GLN A 133 18.25 4.47 -14.79
C GLN A 133 19.01 3.80 -13.64
N GLY A 134 18.35 2.87 -12.97
CA GLY A 134 18.89 2.07 -11.88
C GLY A 134 19.16 0.62 -12.28
N ASP A 135 19.01 -0.30 -11.31
CA ASP A 135 19.14 -1.72 -11.56
C ASP A 135 18.05 -2.22 -12.53
N PRO A 136 18.37 -3.18 -13.42
CA PRO A 136 17.36 -3.75 -14.32
C PRO A 136 16.32 -4.50 -13.51
N TYR A 137 15.05 -4.28 -13.80
CA TYR A 137 13.93 -5.00 -13.21
C TYR A 137 12.91 -5.41 -14.27
N GLN A 138 12.11 -6.41 -13.97
CA GLN A 138 11.00 -6.85 -14.81
C GLN A 138 9.70 -6.33 -14.23
N PHE A 139 9.09 -5.36 -14.91
CA PHE A 139 7.78 -4.83 -14.52
C PHE A 139 6.72 -5.92 -14.68
N TRP A 140 6.13 -6.35 -13.58
CA TRP A 140 5.19 -7.49 -13.52
C TRP A 140 5.72 -8.79 -14.11
N GLY A 141 7.03 -8.97 -14.24
CA GLY A 141 7.64 -10.12 -14.91
C GLY A 141 7.41 -10.17 -16.42
N LEU A 142 6.93 -9.07 -17.05
CA LEU A 142 6.58 -9.01 -18.47
C LEU A 142 7.47 -8.07 -19.28
N ILE A 143 7.86 -6.95 -18.70
CA ILE A 143 8.57 -5.87 -19.41
C ILE A 143 9.88 -5.56 -18.69
N ASP A 144 10.99 -5.71 -19.38
CA ASP A 144 12.30 -5.30 -18.87
C ASP A 144 12.39 -3.78 -18.86
N SER A 145 12.67 -3.19 -17.71
CA SER A 145 12.84 -1.77 -17.51
C SER A 145 14.03 -1.47 -16.58
N ARG A 146 14.57 -0.26 -16.66
CA ARG A 146 15.62 0.25 -15.78
C ARG A 146 15.27 1.60 -15.17
N PHE A 147 14.05 2.04 -15.42
CA PHE A 147 13.62 3.37 -15.04
C PHE A 147 13.00 3.38 -13.65
N HIS A 148 13.68 4.04 -12.71
CA HIS A 148 13.21 4.22 -11.33
C HIS A 148 12.85 5.67 -11.06
N LEU A 149 11.91 5.90 -10.14
CA LEU A 149 11.55 7.25 -9.74
C LEU A 149 12.70 7.96 -9.04
N PHE A 150 13.42 7.24 -8.18
CA PHE A 150 14.60 7.75 -7.48
C PHE A 150 15.63 6.65 -7.33
N CYS A 151 16.90 7.01 -7.50
CA CYS A 151 18.02 6.11 -7.30
C CYS A 151 19.20 6.83 -6.67
N PRO A 152 20.08 6.10 -5.98
CA PRO A 152 21.34 6.66 -5.54
C PRO A 152 22.20 7.04 -6.73
N SER A 153 22.87 8.19 -6.65
CA SER A 153 23.79 8.60 -7.69
C SER A 153 24.95 7.63 -7.81
N THR A 154 25.23 7.15 -9.03
CA THR A 154 26.39 6.33 -9.37
C THR A 154 27.72 7.06 -9.28
N ASN A 155 27.66 8.39 -9.28
CA ASN A 155 28.85 9.23 -9.10
C ASN A 155 29.07 9.47 -7.60
N SER A 156 29.64 8.50 -6.90
CA SER A 156 30.37 8.81 -5.67
C SER A 156 31.48 9.79 -6.08
N MET A 157 31.47 11.01 -5.56
CA MET A 157 32.65 11.87 -5.67
C MET A 157 33.81 11.05 -5.12
N LYS A 158 34.86 10.86 -5.92
CA LYS A 158 36.03 10.10 -5.54
C LYS A 158 36.65 10.78 -4.33
N TYR A 159 36.39 10.24 -3.15
CA TYR A 159 37.19 10.56 -1.99
C TYR A 159 38.49 9.76 -2.10
N GLN A 160 39.56 10.46 -2.30
CA GLN A 160 40.92 9.95 -2.33
C GLN A 160 41.36 9.77 -0.88
N SER A 161 40.98 8.67 -0.25
CA SER A 161 41.55 8.25 1.03
C SER A 161 42.85 7.54 0.76
N ASN A 162 43.92 7.99 1.42
CA ASN A 162 45.25 7.40 1.35
C ASN A 162 45.38 6.02 2.01
N ASP A 163 44.27 5.41 2.40
CA ASP A 163 44.21 4.06 2.95
C ASP A 163 43.84 3.07 1.86
N GLU A 164 44.85 2.43 1.29
CA GLU A 164 44.74 1.49 0.17
C GLU A 164 43.88 0.23 0.45
N THR A 165 43.46 -0.01 1.68
CA THR A 165 42.66 -1.17 2.06
C THR A 165 41.15 -0.99 1.89
N PHE A 166 40.66 0.19 1.53
CA PHE A 166 39.23 0.49 1.48
C PHE A 166 38.69 0.88 0.09
N SER A 167 39.46 0.73 -0.96
CA SER A 167 39.14 1.16 -2.33
C SER A 167 38.18 0.23 -3.09
N LEU A 168 37.51 -0.73 -2.44
CA LEU A 168 36.35 -1.39 -3.06
C LEU A 168 35.10 -0.52 -2.82
N ALA A 169 35.13 0.68 -3.39
CA ALA A 169 33.93 1.49 -3.57
C ALA A 169 32.91 0.64 -4.31
N THR A 170 31.80 0.37 -3.66
CA THR A 170 30.57 -0.06 -4.32
C THR A 170 30.36 0.87 -5.52
N LYS A 171 30.34 0.35 -6.74
CA LYS A 171 29.98 1.06 -7.96
C LYS A 171 28.53 1.52 -7.86
N GLY A 172 28.24 2.52 -7.05
CA GLY A 172 26.90 3.06 -6.85
C GLY A 172 26.75 3.59 -5.42
N GLY A 173 26.10 4.73 -5.28
CA GLY A 173 25.69 5.25 -3.98
C GLY A 173 24.75 4.26 -3.29
N THR A 174 24.69 4.32 -1.97
CA THR A 174 23.76 3.51 -1.17
C THR A 174 22.65 4.40 -0.66
N LEU A 175 21.40 3.99 -0.87
CA LEU A 175 20.23 4.70 -0.40
C LEU A 175 19.38 3.75 0.46
N PHE A 176 19.45 3.92 1.77
CA PHE A 176 18.70 3.11 2.73
C PHE A 176 17.85 4.00 3.62
N LEU A 177 16.73 4.53 3.05
CA LEU A 177 15.86 5.49 3.77
C LEU A 177 15.27 4.90 5.06
N LEU A 178 14.95 3.62 5.08
CA LEU A 178 14.46 2.92 6.27
C LEU A 178 15.50 1.94 6.85
N GLY A 179 16.74 2.01 6.37
CA GLY A 179 17.80 1.10 6.78
C GLY A 179 17.72 -0.26 6.06
N THR A 180 18.50 -1.22 6.58
CA THR A 180 18.62 -2.56 5.99
C THR A 180 18.30 -3.66 6.98
N ASP A 181 17.92 -4.82 6.47
CA ASP A 181 17.65 -6.01 7.26
C ASP A 181 18.92 -6.80 7.61
N ARG A 182 18.74 -7.95 8.28
CA ARG A 182 19.82 -8.90 8.62
C ARG A 182 20.55 -9.51 7.43
N LEU A 183 20.02 -9.39 6.22
CA LEU A 183 20.64 -9.86 4.97
C LEU A 183 21.22 -8.71 4.13
N GLY A 184 21.18 -7.47 4.64
CA GLY A 184 21.62 -6.27 3.93
C GLY A 184 20.69 -5.85 2.80
N ARG A 185 19.40 -6.21 2.85
CA ARG A 185 18.39 -5.78 1.87
C ARG A 185 17.72 -4.50 2.34
N ASP A 186 17.40 -3.62 1.40
CA ASP A 186 16.70 -2.36 1.70
C ASP A 186 15.30 -2.61 2.25
N LEU A 187 15.00 -2.03 3.42
CA LEU A 187 13.70 -2.18 4.07
C LEU A 187 12.60 -1.46 3.31
N LEU A 188 12.87 -0.29 2.72
CA LEU A 188 11.87 0.47 1.97
C LEU A 188 11.39 -0.33 0.75
N SER A 189 12.31 -0.85 -0.06
CA SER A 189 11.98 -1.70 -1.21
C SER A 189 11.16 -2.91 -0.78
N ARG A 190 11.52 -3.57 0.33
CA ARG A 190 10.79 -4.72 0.85
C ARG A 190 9.38 -4.39 1.30
N ILE A 191 9.16 -3.23 1.93
CA ILE A 191 7.82 -2.79 2.33
C ILE A 191 6.96 -2.53 1.09
N ILE A 192 7.51 -1.86 0.08
CA ILE A 192 6.79 -1.56 -1.16
C ILE A 192 6.39 -2.86 -1.89
N TYR A 193 7.32 -3.79 -2.09
CA TYR A 193 7.00 -5.08 -2.71
C TYR A 193 6.08 -5.95 -1.84
N GLY A 194 6.28 -5.95 -0.51
CA GLY A 194 5.42 -6.66 0.43
C GLY A 194 3.98 -6.14 0.44
N SER A 195 3.79 -4.83 0.28
CA SER A 195 2.45 -4.23 0.18
C SER A 195 1.68 -4.76 -1.02
N ARG A 196 2.35 -4.97 -2.17
CA ARG A 196 1.73 -5.57 -3.36
C ARG A 196 1.15 -6.95 -3.06
N ILE A 197 1.96 -7.83 -2.44
CA ILE A 197 1.54 -9.19 -2.10
C ILE A 197 0.35 -9.13 -1.13
N SER A 198 0.45 -8.34 -0.08
CA SER A 198 -0.62 -8.24 0.93
C SER A 198 -1.93 -7.70 0.35
N LEU A 199 -1.87 -6.65 -0.47
CA LEU A 199 -3.05 -6.04 -1.08
C LEU A 199 -3.68 -6.94 -2.15
N THR A 200 -2.86 -7.63 -2.96
CA THR A 200 -3.39 -8.57 -3.98
C THR A 200 -4.02 -9.79 -3.35
N ILE A 201 -3.40 -10.39 -2.34
CA ILE A 201 -3.99 -11.55 -1.63
C ILE A 201 -5.33 -11.14 -1.00
N GLY A 202 -5.39 -9.96 -0.35
CA GLY A 202 -6.62 -9.45 0.23
C GLY A 202 -7.74 -9.28 -0.81
N LEU A 203 -7.44 -8.64 -1.94
CA LEU A 203 -8.41 -8.42 -3.01
C LEU A 203 -8.90 -9.73 -3.62
N VAL A 204 -7.97 -10.64 -3.95
CA VAL A 204 -8.28 -11.95 -4.51
C VAL A 204 -9.11 -12.78 -3.51
N GLY A 205 -8.71 -12.80 -2.23
CA GLY A 205 -9.45 -13.50 -1.17
C GLY A 205 -10.88 -12.99 -1.03
N ILE A 206 -11.09 -11.67 -1.03
CA ILE A 206 -12.43 -11.07 -0.97
C ILE A 206 -13.24 -11.44 -2.22
N ALA A 207 -12.65 -11.38 -3.43
CA ALA A 207 -13.33 -11.71 -4.66
C ALA A 207 -13.79 -13.18 -4.67
N PHE A 208 -12.91 -14.11 -4.29
CA PHE A 208 -13.26 -15.53 -4.17
C PHE A 208 -14.35 -15.77 -3.13
N SER A 209 -14.21 -15.21 -1.94
CA SER A 209 -15.21 -15.35 -0.86
C SER A 209 -16.57 -14.81 -1.28
N PHE A 210 -16.58 -13.69 -2.00
CA PHE A 210 -17.81 -13.07 -2.49
C PHE A 210 -18.51 -13.95 -3.54
N VAL A 211 -17.76 -14.44 -4.53
CA VAL A 211 -18.33 -15.33 -5.57
C VAL A 211 -18.85 -16.64 -4.95
N LEU A 212 -18.04 -17.27 -4.09
CA LEU A 212 -18.45 -18.50 -3.39
C LEU A 212 -19.67 -18.26 -2.51
N GLY A 213 -19.70 -17.14 -1.79
CA GLY A 213 -20.84 -16.77 -0.96
C GLY A 213 -22.13 -16.60 -1.75
N ILE A 214 -22.07 -15.94 -2.90
CA ILE A 214 -23.25 -15.77 -3.79
C ILE A 214 -23.69 -17.14 -4.36
N VAL A 215 -22.75 -17.95 -4.82
CA VAL A 215 -23.09 -19.25 -5.43
C VAL A 215 -23.67 -20.19 -4.37
N ILE A 216 -22.97 -20.38 -3.26
CA ILE A 216 -23.42 -21.31 -2.20
C ILE A 216 -24.71 -20.80 -1.54
N GLY A 217 -24.73 -19.51 -1.17
CA GLY A 217 -25.93 -18.90 -0.57
C GLY A 217 -27.12 -18.84 -1.51
N GLY A 218 -26.87 -18.57 -2.80
CA GLY A 218 -27.89 -18.59 -3.83
C GLY A 218 -28.49 -19.99 -4.06
N LEU A 219 -27.64 -21.02 -4.12
CA LEU A 219 -28.09 -22.42 -4.23
C LEU A 219 -28.89 -22.87 -2.99
N ALA A 220 -28.37 -22.56 -1.79
CA ALA A 220 -29.07 -22.89 -0.54
C ALA A 220 -30.43 -22.19 -0.46
N GLY A 221 -30.50 -20.90 -0.81
CA GLY A 221 -31.74 -20.13 -0.82
C GLY A 221 -32.73 -20.57 -1.91
N TYR A 222 -32.24 -20.98 -3.09
CA TYR A 222 -33.10 -21.41 -4.18
C TYR A 222 -33.72 -22.79 -3.95
N TYR A 223 -32.92 -23.78 -3.55
CA TYR A 223 -33.41 -25.15 -3.34
C TYR A 223 -34.02 -25.33 -1.95
N GLY A 224 -33.57 -24.59 -0.96
CA GLY A 224 -34.07 -24.69 0.42
C GLY A 224 -33.93 -26.07 1.02
N GLY A 225 -34.77 -26.35 2.04
CA GLY A 225 -34.92 -27.66 2.63
C GLY A 225 -33.61 -28.28 3.16
N TRP A 226 -33.31 -29.52 2.71
CA TRP A 226 -32.15 -30.26 3.20
C TRP A 226 -30.80 -29.65 2.73
N ILE A 227 -30.77 -28.99 1.57
CA ILE A 227 -29.55 -28.34 1.04
C ILE A 227 -29.18 -27.17 1.92
N ASP A 228 -30.15 -26.32 2.27
CA ASP A 228 -29.94 -25.21 3.19
C ASP A 228 -29.49 -25.70 4.57
N ALA A 229 -30.16 -26.73 5.10
CA ALA A 229 -29.76 -27.33 6.37
C ALA A 229 -28.35 -27.91 6.36
N LEU A 230 -27.92 -28.53 5.25
CA LEU A 230 -26.56 -29.04 5.07
C LEU A 230 -25.53 -27.91 5.06
N VAL A 231 -25.78 -26.85 4.27
CA VAL A 231 -24.89 -25.70 4.19
C VAL A 231 -24.75 -25.01 5.55
N GLN A 232 -25.85 -24.80 6.24
CA GLN A 232 -25.85 -24.22 7.60
C GLN A 232 -25.03 -25.09 8.57
N ARG A 233 -25.21 -26.41 8.54
CA ARG A 233 -24.48 -27.34 9.42
C ARG A 233 -22.96 -27.31 9.13
N VAL A 234 -22.55 -27.26 7.87
CA VAL A 234 -21.13 -27.12 7.48
C VAL A 234 -20.56 -25.80 8.02
N ILE A 235 -21.30 -24.69 7.88
CA ILE A 235 -20.87 -23.40 8.40
C ILE A 235 -20.74 -23.43 9.93
N GLU A 236 -21.69 -24.04 10.65
CA GLU A 236 -21.63 -24.19 12.10
C GLU A 236 -20.40 -24.98 12.54
N VAL A 237 -20.11 -26.10 11.87
CA VAL A 237 -18.93 -26.92 12.15
C VAL A 237 -17.65 -26.13 11.93
N LEU A 238 -17.52 -25.42 10.81
CA LEU A 238 -16.36 -24.61 10.52
C LEU A 238 -16.16 -23.47 11.54
N ARG A 239 -17.25 -22.84 11.97
CA ARG A 239 -17.24 -21.80 13.02
C ARG A 239 -16.98 -22.31 14.42
N SER A 240 -17.16 -23.62 14.67
CA SER A 240 -16.87 -24.20 15.98
C SER A 240 -15.38 -24.29 16.28
N PHE A 241 -14.53 -24.26 15.22
CA PHE A 241 -13.08 -24.21 15.40
C PHE A 241 -12.66 -22.79 15.76
N PRO A 242 -11.82 -22.61 16.78
CA PRO A 242 -11.28 -21.30 17.10
C PRO A 242 -10.41 -20.80 15.94
N GLU A 243 -10.76 -19.61 15.41
CA GLU A 243 -10.14 -19.06 14.20
C GLU A 243 -8.62 -18.82 14.36
N ILE A 244 -8.19 -18.34 15.53
CA ILE A 244 -6.78 -18.00 15.79
C ILE A 244 -5.83 -19.20 15.65
N PRO A 245 -6.09 -20.38 16.28
CA PRO A 245 -5.26 -21.56 16.05
C PRO A 245 -5.29 -22.08 14.62
N LEU A 246 -6.43 -21.95 13.93
CA LEU A 246 -6.56 -22.37 12.54
C LEU A 246 -5.67 -21.54 11.58
N TRP A 247 -5.51 -20.24 11.89
CA TRP A 247 -4.66 -19.35 11.07
C TRP A 247 -3.16 -19.47 11.38
N MET A 248 -2.79 -20.10 12.51
CA MET A 248 -1.39 -20.31 12.92
C MET A 248 -0.82 -21.67 12.52
N ALA A 249 -1.64 -22.60 12.08
CA ALA A 249 -1.25 -23.94 11.63
C ALA A 249 -0.85 -23.95 10.16
#